data_4f196120df471665f31050bc6609f17c
#
_entry.id   4f196120df471665f31050bc6609f17c
#
_cell.length_a   1.000
_cell.length_b   1.000
_cell.length_c   1.000
_cell.angle_alpha   90.00
_cell.angle_beta   90.00
_cell.angle_gamma   90.00
#
_symmetry.space_group_name_H-M   'P 1'
#
loop_
_entity.id
_entity.type
_entity.pdbx_description
1 polymer ?
#
loop_
_entity_poly.entity_id
_entity_poly.type
_entity_poly.pdbx_seq_one_letter_code
_entity_poly.pdbx_strand_id
1 'polypeptide(L)'
;MPFTLPAYDLGPATLVDARLHAEALGMLLAGIDPWKSFGRMAAELAARFSRDDPSAGRFAILRDGTVVGAVIVRYPFLRGAYLETLGLAEAARGAGIGRAVIDWMAEEIAGEATNLWLCVTEWNVAARAVYERLGFVAVAPLPDLVADGTNEIFMRKRL
;
A
#
# COMPACT_ATOMS: atom_id res chain seq x y z
N MET A 1 -17.19 9.42 -2.16
CA MET A 1 -16.35 8.23 -1.80
C MET A 1 -14.88 8.57 -2.01
N PRO A 2 -14.06 8.42 -1.00
CA PRO A 2 -12.61 8.57 -1.17
C PRO A 2 -12.02 7.51 -2.11
N PHE A 3 -10.85 7.79 -2.63
CA PHE A 3 -10.07 6.89 -3.50
C PHE A 3 -10.75 6.45 -4.80
N THR A 4 -11.56 7.30 -5.40
CA THR A 4 -12.36 6.96 -6.60
C THR A 4 -11.99 7.74 -7.86
N LEU A 5 -11.12 8.74 -7.77
CA LEU A 5 -10.69 9.48 -8.95
C LEU A 5 -9.79 8.60 -9.85
N PRO A 6 -9.80 8.82 -11.16
CA PRO A 6 -8.98 8.03 -12.08
C PRO A 6 -7.47 8.30 -11.95
N ALA A 7 -7.10 9.44 -11.38
CA ALA A 7 -5.71 9.81 -11.12
C ALA A 7 -5.59 10.81 -9.97
N TYR A 8 -4.43 10.78 -9.30
CA TYR A 8 -4.05 11.73 -8.23
C TYR A 8 -2.60 12.15 -8.42
N ASP A 9 -2.35 13.44 -8.33
CA ASP A 9 -0.99 13.98 -8.29
C ASP A 9 -0.52 14.05 -6.82
N LEU A 10 0.52 13.29 -6.49
CA LEU A 10 1.12 13.28 -5.15
C LEU A 10 2.30 14.25 -5.01
N GLY A 11 2.70 14.92 -6.09
CA GLY A 11 3.92 15.70 -6.17
C GLY A 11 5.10 14.85 -6.68
N PRO A 12 5.70 13.97 -5.86
CA PRO A 12 6.83 13.14 -6.31
C PRO A 12 6.44 12.00 -7.26
N ALA A 13 5.17 11.68 -7.38
CA ALA A 13 4.63 10.64 -8.26
C ALA A 13 3.14 10.89 -8.54
N THR A 14 2.60 10.16 -9.50
CA THR A 14 1.17 10.18 -9.85
C THR A 14 0.58 8.79 -9.61
N LEU A 15 -0.64 8.74 -9.06
CA LEU A 15 -1.43 7.52 -9.01
C LEU A 15 -2.37 7.48 -10.20
N VAL A 16 -2.47 6.31 -10.85
CA VAL A 16 -3.43 6.05 -11.93
C VAL A 16 -4.10 4.71 -11.70
N ASP A 17 -5.27 4.50 -12.32
CA ASP A 17 -5.97 3.22 -12.23
C ASP A 17 -5.02 2.04 -12.56
N ALA A 18 -4.98 1.05 -11.68
CA ALA A 18 -4.05 -0.06 -11.78
C ALA A 18 -4.40 -1.09 -12.89
N ARG A 19 -5.63 -1.11 -13.39
CA ARG A 19 -6.12 -2.18 -14.27
C ARG A 19 -5.28 -2.36 -15.53
N LEU A 20 -4.89 -1.26 -16.16
CA LEU A 20 -4.04 -1.29 -17.37
C LEU A 20 -2.58 -1.66 -17.08
N HIS A 21 -2.20 -1.67 -15.82
CA HIS A 21 -0.83 -1.92 -15.36
C HIS A 21 -0.72 -3.22 -14.54
N ALA A 22 -1.78 -4.01 -14.45
CA ALA A 22 -1.87 -5.13 -13.52
C ALA A 22 -0.71 -6.14 -13.68
N GLU A 23 -0.36 -6.50 -14.91
CA GLU A 23 0.74 -7.43 -15.19
C GLU A 23 2.09 -6.87 -14.74
N ALA A 24 2.39 -5.62 -15.09
CA ALA A 24 3.63 -4.94 -14.66
C ALA A 24 3.71 -4.82 -13.14
N LEU A 25 2.59 -4.52 -12.47
CA LEU A 25 2.52 -4.43 -11.01
C LEU A 25 2.73 -5.79 -10.35
N GLY A 26 2.16 -6.85 -10.90
CA GLY A 26 2.39 -8.20 -10.40
C GLY A 26 3.85 -8.61 -10.47
N MET A 27 4.52 -8.32 -11.58
CA MET A 27 5.94 -8.58 -11.77
C MET A 27 6.81 -7.75 -10.82
N LEU A 28 6.49 -6.46 -10.64
CA LEU A 28 7.21 -5.57 -9.73
C LEU A 28 7.12 -6.09 -8.29
N LEU A 29 5.93 -6.39 -7.79
CA LEU A 29 5.74 -6.88 -6.43
C LEU A 29 6.39 -8.24 -6.19
N ALA A 30 6.33 -9.18 -7.14
CA ALA A 30 6.99 -10.48 -7.03
C ALA A 30 8.52 -10.38 -6.89
N GLY A 31 9.12 -9.28 -7.33
CA GLY A 31 10.55 -9.00 -7.25
C GLY A 31 11.01 -8.26 -5.99
N ILE A 32 10.10 -7.86 -5.11
CA ILE A 32 10.39 -7.10 -3.89
C ILE A 32 9.77 -7.73 -2.65
N ASP A 33 10.37 -7.47 -1.49
CA ASP A 33 9.82 -7.92 -0.21
C ASP A 33 8.59 -7.08 0.21
N PRO A 34 7.66 -7.69 0.92
CA PRO A 34 7.65 -9.06 1.45
C PRO A 34 7.24 -10.17 0.46
N TRP A 35 6.65 -9.81 -0.68
CA TRP A 35 6.08 -10.79 -1.63
C TRP A 35 7.12 -11.75 -2.18
N LYS A 36 8.32 -11.26 -2.48
CA LYS A 36 9.45 -12.07 -2.95
C LYS A 36 9.80 -13.16 -1.94
N SER A 37 10.00 -12.81 -0.68
CA SER A 37 10.36 -13.75 0.38
C SER A 37 9.25 -14.74 0.70
N PHE A 38 7.98 -14.37 0.49
CA PHE A 38 6.84 -15.28 0.59
C PHE A 38 6.63 -16.14 -0.65
N GLY A 39 7.44 -15.98 -1.70
CA GLY A 39 7.33 -16.75 -2.93
C GLY A 39 6.05 -16.49 -3.72
N ARG A 40 5.46 -15.30 -3.61
CA ARG A 40 4.22 -14.96 -4.31
C ARG A 40 4.45 -14.87 -5.82
N MET A 41 3.53 -15.45 -6.59
CA MET A 41 3.61 -15.47 -8.04
C MET A 41 3.15 -14.14 -8.66
N ALA A 42 3.84 -13.69 -9.71
CA ALA A 42 3.50 -12.45 -10.41
C ALA A 42 2.05 -12.44 -10.91
N ALA A 43 1.57 -13.54 -11.48
CA ALA A 43 0.19 -13.64 -11.97
C ALA A 43 -0.85 -13.55 -10.83
N GLU A 44 -0.59 -14.15 -9.68
CA GLU A 44 -1.43 -14.06 -8.49
C GLU A 44 -1.51 -12.61 -7.97
N LEU A 45 -0.38 -11.94 -7.91
CA LEU A 45 -0.31 -10.54 -7.49
C LEU A 45 -0.99 -9.60 -8.51
N ALA A 46 -0.78 -9.84 -9.81
CA ALA A 46 -1.44 -9.08 -10.88
C ALA A 46 -2.97 -9.14 -10.79
N ALA A 47 -3.53 -10.31 -10.49
CA ALA A 47 -4.98 -10.51 -10.36
C ALA A 47 -5.62 -9.63 -9.28
N ARG A 48 -4.87 -9.21 -8.25
CA ARG A 48 -5.37 -8.31 -7.19
C ARG A 48 -5.73 -6.93 -7.74
N PHE A 49 -5.07 -6.48 -8.81
CA PHE A 49 -5.29 -5.16 -9.41
C PHE A 49 -6.45 -5.13 -10.40
N SER A 50 -6.96 -6.29 -10.81
CA SER A 50 -8.08 -6.43 -11.75
C SER A 50 -9.40 -6.83 -11.07
N ARG A 51 -9.40 -7.03 -9.75
CA ARG A 51 -10.62 -7.41 -9.01
C ARG A 51 -11.66 -6.31 -9.07
N ASP A 52 -12.91 -6.72 -9.28
CA ASP A 52 -14.06 -5.84 -9.14
C ASP A 52 -14.52 -5.84 -7.68
N ASP A 53 -14.02 -4.89 -6.92
CA ASP A 53 -14.32 -4.70 -5.51
C ASP A 53 -14.33 -3.19 -5.21
N PRO A 54 -15.52 -2.60 -5.08
CA PRO A 54 -15.67 -1.15 -4.90
C PRO A 54 -15.15 -0.65 -3.53
N SER A 55 -14.89 -1.55 -2.57
CA SER A 55 -14.32 -1.18 -1.28
C SER A 55 -12.82 -0.91 -1.31
N ALA A 56 -12.16 -1.10 -2.45
CA ALA A 56 -10.73 -0.92 -2.59
C ALA A 56 -10.35 -0.06 -3.79
N GLY A 57 -9.65 1.05 -3.52
CA GLY A 57 -8.92 1.82 -4.52
C GLY A 57 -7.62 1.11 -4.89
N ARG A 58 -7.35 0.94 -6.18
CA ARG A 58 -6.17 0.24 -6.70
C ARG A 58 -5.47 1.11 -7.71
N PHE A 59 -4.20 1.41 -7.45
CA PHE A 59 -3.45 2.35 -8.27
C PHE A 59 -2.05 1.84 -8.59
N ALA A 60 -1.61 2.13 -9.81
CA ALA A 60 -0.21 2.13 -10.17
C ALA A 60 0.41 3.46 -9.75
N ILE A 61 1.62 3.43 -9.24
CA ILE A 61 2.41 4.62 -8.94
C ILE A 61 3.35 4.87 -10.11
N LEU A 62 3.19 6.02 -10.75
CA LEU A 62 4.00 6.43 -11.90
C LEU A 62 4.92 7.58 -11.52
N ARG A 63 6.15 7.51 -12.00
CA ARG A 63 7.14 8.58 -11.93
C ARG A 63 7.74 8.77 -13.32
N ASP A 64 7.63 9.98 -13.86
CA ASP A 64 8.07 10.29 -15.23
C ASP A 64 7.51 9.29 -16.28
N GLY A 65 6.24 8.91 -16.14
CA GLY A 65 5.55 7.98 -17.02
C GLY A 65 5.91 6.51 -16.86
N THR A 66 6.78 6.17 -15.91
CA THR A 66 7.23 4.80 -15.63
C THR A 66 6.54 4.26 -14.38
N VAL A 67 6.03 3.03 -14.43
CA VAL A 67 5.50 2.32 -13.27
C VAL A 67 6.63 2.03 -12.28
N VAL A 68 6.54 2.61 -11.09
CA VAL A 68 7.55 2.46 -10.02
C VAL A 68 7.00 1.83 -8.75
N GLY A 69 5.69 1.59 -8.69
CA GLY A 69 5.09 1.00 -7.51
C GLY A 69 3.60 0.76 -7.65
N ALA A 70 3.03 0.25 -6.58
CA ALA A 70 1.62 -0.09 -6.46
C ALA A 70 1.07 0.32 -5.10
N VAL A 71 -0.18 0.73 -5.07
CA VAL A 71 -0.93 0.95 -3.83
C VAL A 71 -2.34 0.40 -3.93
N ILE A 72 -2.78 -0.28 -2.86
CA ILE A 72 -4.18 -0.69 -2.66
C ILE A 72 -4.62 -0.15 -1.31
N VAL A 73 -5.73 0.57 -1.29
CA VAL A 73 -6.34 1.13 -0.09
C VAL A 73 -7.76 0.64 0.05
N ARG A 74 -8.15 0.17 1.24
CA ARG A 74 -9.53 -0.21 1.56
C ARG A 74 -10.21 0.87 2.37
N TYR A 75 -11.45 1.15 2.01
CA TYR A 75 -12.30 2.10 2.71
C TYR A 75 -13.79 1.70 2.58
N PRO A 76 -14.60 1.78 3.66
CA PRO A 76 -14.21 2.10 5.03
C PRO A 76 -13.55 0.92 5.76
N PHE A 77 -12.65 1.20 6.69
CA PHE A 77 -12.01 0.19 7.52
C PHE A 77 -11.76 0.73 8.94
N LEU A 78 -12.38 0.13 9.94
CA LEU A 78 -12.22 0.49 11.37
C LEU A 78 -12.17 2.01 11.62
N ARG A 79 -13.19 2.72 11.15
CA ARG A 79 -13.30 4.19 11.25
C ARG A 79 -12.15 4.93 10.60
N GLY A 80 -11.67 4.40 9.49
CA GLY A 80 -10.53 4.91 8.75
C GLY A 80 -10.34 4.26 7.40
N ALA A 81 -9.10 4.30 6.90
CA ALA A 81 -8.65 3.61 5.71
C ALA A 81 -7.52 2.64 6.02
N TYR A 82 -7.47 1.53 5.30
CA TYR A 82 -6.45 0.49 5.45
C TYR A 82 -5.55 0.44 4.22
N LEU A 83 -4.26 0.67 4.43
CA LEU A 83 -3.24 0.48 3.41
C LEU A 83 -2.95 -1.02 3.27
N GLU A 84 -3.61 -1.66 2.29
CA GLU A 84 -3.48 -3.10 2.06
C GLU A 84 -2.19 -3.45 1.34
N THR A 85 -1.75 -2.61 0.42
CA THR A 85 -0.52 -2.80 -0.35
C THR A 85 0.16 -1.47 -0.60
N LEU A 86 1.44 -1.39 -0.32
CA LEU A 86 2.35 -0.36 -0.80
C LEU A 86 3.67 -1.02 -1.16
N GLY A 87 4.00 -1.03 -2.43
CA GLY A 87 5.27 -1.55 -2.92
C GLY A 87 5.92 -0.54 -3.85
N LEU A 88 7.21 -0.31 -3.67
CA LEU A 88 8.01 0.59 -4.49
C LEU A 88 9.21 -0.16 -5.06
N ALA A 89 9.49 0.03 -6.33
CA ALA A 89 10.76 -0.40 -6.92
C ALA A 89 11.93 0.21 -6.12
N GLU A 90 13.02 -0.52 -5.97
CA GLU A 90 14.17 -0.10 -5.18
C GLU A 90 14.68 1.28 -5.61
N ALA A 91 14.79 1.52 -6.92
CA ALA A 91 15.24 2.79 -7.48
C ALA A 91 14.33 3.99 -7.17
N ALA A 92 13.06 3.76 -6.81
CA ALA A 92 12.09 4.80 -6.46
C ALA A 92 12.01 5.08 -4.95
N ARG A 93 12.73 4.34 -4.12
CA ARG A 93 12.74 4.52 -2.67
C ARG A 93 13.58 5.74 -2.28
N GLY A 94 13.23 6.34 -1.14
CA GLY A 94 13.92 7.53 -0.62
C GLY A 94 13.57 8.85 -1.32
N ALA A 95 12.57 8.86 -2.21
CA ALA A 95 12.12 10.05 -2.93
C ALA A 95 10.85 10.71 -2.32
N GLY A 96 10.41 10.25 -1.14
CA GLY A 96 9.22 10.79 -0.46
C GLY A 96 7.88 10.25 -0.96
N ILE A 97 7.86 9.24 -1.83
CA ILE A 97 6.63 8.67 -2.40
C ILE A 97 5.80 8.00 -1.31
N GLY A 98 6.40 7.22 -0.43
CA GLY A 98 5.69 6.56 0.67
C GLY A 98 4.99 7.56 1.60
N ARG A 99 5.67 8.65 1.97
CA ARG A 99 5.08 9.75 2.73
C ARG A 99 3.91 10.37 1.98
N ALA A 100 4.10 10.68 0.69
CA ALA A 100 3.06 11.28 -0.14
C ALA A 100 1.81 10.40 -0.25
N VAL A 101 1.97 9.08 -0.31
CA VAL A 101 0.83 8.13 -0.27
C VAL A 101 0.09 8.22 1.07
N ILE A 102 0.80 8.25 2.19
CA ILE A 102 0.16 8.35 3.52
C ILE A 102 -0.55 9.70 3.68
N ASP A 103 0.05 10.79 3.25
CA ASP A 103 -0.55 12.12 3.32
C ASP A 103 -1.81 12.20 2.43
N TRP A 104 -1.75 11.66 1.20
CA TRP A 104 -2.90 11.54 0.31
C TRP A 104 -4.05 10.72 0.95
N MET A 105 -3.73 9.59 1.58
CA MET A 105 -4.77 8.80 2.27
C MET A 105 -5.46 9.60 3.38
N ALA A 106 -4.70 10.39 4.13
CA ALA A 106 -5.24 11.24 5.19
C ALA A 106 -6.13 12.35 4.63
N GLU A 107 -5.72 12.98 3.53
CA GLU A 107 -6.48 14.02 2.84
C GLU A 107 -7.80 13.48 2.27
N GLU A 108 -7.79 12.33 1.63
CA GLU A 108 -8.99 11.71 1.03
C GLU A 108 -10.09 11.39 2.05
N ILE A 109 -9.73 11.07 3.29
CA ILE A 109 -10.71 10.75 4.35
C ILE A 109 -10.92 11.89 5.34
N ALA A 110 -10.33 13.07 5.09
CA ALA A 110 -10.43 14.22 5.98
C ALA A 110 -11.89 14.62 6.22
N GLY A 111 -12.26 14.77 7.49
CA GLY A 111 -13.64 15.11 7.89
C GLY A 111 -14.60 13.91 7.94
N GLU A 112 -14.26 12.76 7.39
CA GLU A 112 -15.08 11.55 7.42
C GLU A 112 -14.57 10.51 8.42
N ALA A 113 -13.24 10.38 8.54
CA ALA A 113 -12.60 9.37 9.37
C ALA A 113 -11.29 9.89 9.98
N THR A 114 -10.80 9.20 11.00
CA THR A 114 -9.69 9.72 11.82
C THR A 114 -8.56 8.70 12.02
N ASN A 115 -8.54 7.62 11.24
CA ASN A 115 -7.54 6.59 11.41
C ASN A 115 -6.97 6.12 10.06
N LEU A 116 -5.67 5.86 10.05
CA LEU A 116 -5.04 5.06 9.02
C LEU A 116 -4.49 3.78 9.65
N TRP A 117 -4.63 2.68 8.92
CA TRP A 117 -4.25 1.35 9.36
C TRP A 117 -3.36 0.67 8.32
N LEU A 118 -2.45 -0.17 8.77
CA LEU A 118 -1.67 -1.06 7.92
C LEU A 118 -1.21 -2.28 8.71
N CYS A 119 -0.74 -3.30 7.98
CA CYS A 119 0.04 -4.39 8.53
C CYS A 119 1.43 -4.38 7.89
N VAL A 120 2.45 -4.69 8.68
CA VAL A 120 3.82 -4.89 8.21
C VAL A 120 4.33 -6.23 8.75
N THR A 121 4.98 -7.01 7.89
CA THR A 121 5.55 -8.30 8.28
C THR A 121 6.62 -8.09 9.35
N GLU A 122 6.62 -8.87 10.41
CA GLU A 122 7.48 -8.69 11.60
C GLU A 122 8.99 -8.65 11.28
N TRP A 123 9.44 -9.42 10.28
CA TRP A 123 10.85 -9.41 9.86
C TRP A 123 11.20 -8.26 8.91
N ASN A 124 10.22 -7.53 8.38
CA ASN A 124 10.46 -6.38 7.52
C ASN A 124 10.73 -5.12 8.35
N VAL A 125 11.83 -5.12 9.05
CA VAL A 125 12.23 -4.07 10.02
C VAL A 125 12.39 -2.71 9.36
N ALA A 126 12.91 -2.69 8.13
CA ALA A 126 13.10 -1.45 7.38
C ALA A 126 11.76 -0.76 7.06
N ALA A 127 10.75 -1.51 6.59
CA ALA A 127 9.42 -0.98 6.33
C ALA A 127 8.75 -0.49 7.61
N ARG A 128 8.86 -1.26 8.70
CA ARG A 128 8.30 -0.86 10.00
C ARG A 128 8.88 0.47 10.47
N ALA A 129 10.19 0.64 10.36
CA ALA A 129 10.86 1.89 10.74
C ALA A 129 10.36 3.10 9.92
N VAL A 130 10.09 2.91 8.64
CA VAL A 130 9.48 3.95 7.78
C VAL A 130 8.11 4.33 8.32
N TYR A 131 7.23 3.35 8.58
CA TYR A 131 5.88 3.62 9.08
C TYR A 131 5.88 4.27 10.47
N GLU A 132 6.78 3.87 11.35
CA GLU A 132 6.94 4.52 12.66
C GLU A 132 7.33 6.00 12.50
N ARG A 133 8.26 6.32 11.58
CA ARG A 133 8.61 7.72 11.27
C ARG A 133 7.44 8.52 10.68
N LEU A 134 6.51 7.86 9.99
CA LEU A 134 5.30 8.47 9.44
C LEU A 134 4.16 8.59 10.46
N GLY A 135 4.39 8.19 11.71
CA GLY A 135 3.45 8.36 12.81
C GLY A 135 2.56 7.16 13.11
N PHE A 136 2.84 5.99 12.53
CA PHE A 136 2.17 4.76 12.89
C PHE A 136 2.74 4.16 14.17
N VAL A 137 1.84 3.59 14.99
CA VAL A 137 2.17 2.93 16.24
C VAL A 137 1.66 1.49 16.18
N ALA A 138 2.47 0.54 16.65
CA ALA A 138 2.07 -0.86 16.73
C ALA A 138 0.89 -1.04 17.69
N VAL A 139 -0.13 -1.77 17.26
CA VAL A 139 -1.32 -2.08 18.05
C VAL A 139 -1.25 -3.51 18.58
N ALA A 140 -1.01 -4.48 17.70
CA ALA A 140 -0.97 -5.90 18.04
C ALA A 140 -0.24 -6.72 16.98
N PRO A 141 0.38 -7.85 17.35
CA PRO A 141 0.77 -8.86 16.39
C PRO A 141 -0.47 -9.65 15.92
N LEU A 142 -0.49 -10.01 14.64
CA LEU A 142 -1.51 -10.87 14.04
C LEU A 142 -0.82 -12.15 13.55
N PRO A 143 -0.85 -13.24 14.36
CA PRO A 143 -0.19 -14.48 14.01
C PRO A 143 -0.82 -15.12 12.77
N ASP A 144 0.02 -15.68 11.91
CA ASP A 144 -0.39 -16.51 10.76
C ASP A 144 -1.36 -15.83 9.77
N LEU A 145 -1.38 -14.50 9.74
CA LEU A 145 -2.31 -13.75 8.89
C LEU A 145 -2.01 -13.92 7.39
N VAL A 146 -0.74 -13.86 7.02
CA VAL A 146 -0.28 -13.93 5.63
C VAL A 146 0.42 -15.25 5.34
N ALA A 147 1.22 -15.74 6.28
CA ALA A 147 1.95 -16.99 6.17
C ALA A 147 2.09 -17.65 7.54
N ASP A 148 2.00 -18.98 7.55
CA ASP A 148 2.14 -19.78 8.78
C ASP A 148 3.51 -19.54 9.43
N GLY A 149 3.51 -19.37 10.74
CA GLY A 149 4.71 -19.12 11.53
C GLY A 149 5.25 -17.69 11.46
N THR A 150 4.55 -16.79 10.80
CA THR A 150 4.94 -15.39 10.68
C THR A 150 3.85 -14.45 11.21
N ASN A 151 4.24 -13.48 12.02
CA ASN A 151 3.33 -12.44 12.48
C ASN A 151 3.33 -11.25 11.52
N GLU A 152 2.15 -10.67 11.29
CA GLU A 152 2.02 -9.29 10.82
C GLU A 152 1.89 -8.38 12.03
N ILE A 153 2.49 -7.20 11.97
CA ILE A 153 2.30 -6.17 13.00
C ILE A 153 1.22 -5.21 12.51
N PHE A 154 0.10 -5.20 13.21
CA PHE A 154 -0.99 -4.29 12.93
C PHE A 154 -0.67 -2.92 13.52
N MET A 155 -0.70 -1.88 12.69
CA MET A 155 -0.28 -0.53 13.05
C MET A 155 -1.38 0.49 12.76
N ARG A 156 -1.42 1.55 13.56
CA ARG A 156 -2.39 2.64 13.47
C ARG A 156 -1.69 4.00 13.47
N LYS A 157 -2.18 4.88 12.62
CA LYS A 157 -1.92 6.33 12.71
C LYS A 157 -3.24 7.03 12.97
N ARG A 158 -3.32 7.79 14.06
CA ARG A 158 -4.45 8.67 14.34
C ARG A 158 -4.23 10.01 13.62
N LEU A 159 -5.26 10.49 12.91
CA LEU A 159 -5.28 11.78 12.22
C LEU A 159 -5.81 12.89 13.12
#